data_0295d23ec14598cdd24dba5e1e21bce1
#
_entry.id   0295d23ec14598cdd24dba5e1e21bce1
#
_cell.length_a   1.000
_cell.length_b   1.000
_cell.length_c   1.000
_cell.angle_alpha   90.00
_cell.angle_beta   90.00
_cell.angle_gamma   90.00
#
_symmetry.space_group_name_H-M   'P 1'
#
loop_
_entity.id
_entity.type
_entity.pdbx_description
1 polymer ?
#
loop_
_entity_poly.entity_id
_entity_poly.type
_entity_poly.pdbx_seq_one_letter_code
_entity_poly.pdbx_strand_id
1 'polypeptide(L)'
;LDPISKKLKNSNSQSLNGRKIKEDLSNILNKKISIQNDANCFVLAETLFGSVKDKYPKTKNVFGIIMGTGVGGGIIIDRKVIYGNQGIGGEWGHSLLLDDGDDCYCGKKGCVETVISGKALEKFYKKISGKKLKLEDIYAKKDNDSHAKKTIERLINYFGKGLSNVVNILDPDVI
;
A
#
# COMPACT_ATOMS: atom_id res chain seq x y z
N LEU A 1 -10.73 5.13 -9.22
CA LEU A 1 -12.05 5.64 -9.62
C LEU A 1 -13.11 4.58 -9.43
N ASP A 2 -14.31 5.00 -9.07
CA ASP A 2 -15.47 4.09 -9.07
C ASP A 2 -15.76 3.59 -10.49
N PRO A 3 -15.91 2.26 -10.70
CA PRO A 3 -16.02 1.71 -12.04
C PRO A 3 -17.33 2.06 -12.76
N ILE A 4 -18.39 2.41 -12.03
CA ILE A 4 -19.72 2.77 -12.58
C ILE A 4 -19.82 4.27 -12.77
N SER A 5 -19.72 5.02 -11.67
CA SER A 5 -19.91 6.49 -11.70
C SER A 5 -18.73 7.26 -12.28
N LYS A 6 -17.57 6.62 -12.42
CA LYS A 6 -16.28 7.22 -12.83
C LYS A 6 -15.78 8.34 -11.91
N LYS A 7 -16.38 8.48 -10.73
CA LYS A 7 -16.01 9.46 -9.73
C LYS A 7 -14.81 8.95 -8.89
N LEU A 8 -14.01 9.90 -8.40
CA LEU A 8 -12.97 9.59 -7.42
C LEU A 8 -13.61 9.16 -6.11
N LYS A 9 -13.11 8.08 -5.51
CA LYS A 9 -13.55 7.58 -4.21
C LYS A 9 -12.35 7.21 -3.33
N ASN A 10 -12.52 7.33 -2.04
CA ASN A 10 -11.54 6.91 -1.02
C ASN A 10 -10.15 7.54 -1.21
N SER A 11 -10.08 8.76 -1.71
CA SER A 11 -8.84 9.49 -1.85
C SER A 11 -8.48 10.23 -0.57
N ASN A 12 -7.18 10.28 -0.25
CA ASN A 12 -6.66 11.14 0.79
C ASN A 12 -6.93 12.64 0.53
N SER A 13 -7.06 13.03 -0.74
CA SER A 13 -7.47 14.37 -1.17
C SER A 13 -9.00 14.49 -1.10
N GLN A 14 -9.53 14.70 0.11
CA GLN A 14 -10.96 14.68 0.39
C GLN A 14 -11.79 15.61 -0.52
N SER A 15 -11.27 16.78 -0.87
CA SER A 15 -11.92 17.76 -1.75
C SER A 15 -12.18 17.25 -3.18
N LEU A 16 -11.49 16.20 -3.59
CA LEU A 16 -11.62 15.60 -4.92
C LEU A 16 -12.58 14.40 -4.95
N ASN A 17 -12.95 13.86 -3.79
CA ASN A 17 -13.88 12.74 -3.71
C ASN A 17 -15.25 13.13 -4.28
N GLY A 18 -15.84 12.24 -5.05
CA GLY A 18 -17.11 12.47 -5.75
C GLY A 18 -17.00 13.23 -7.08
N ARG A 19 -15.81 13.74 -7.45
CA ARG A 19 -15.59 14.43 -8.73
C ARG A 19 -15.18 13.45 -9.84
N LYS A 20 -15.51 13.82 -11.08
CA LYS A 20 -15.10 13.10 -12.30
C LYS A 20 -13.74 13.60 -12.81
N ILE A 21 -12.72 13.48 -11.99
CA ILE A 21 -11.37 14.06 -12.21
C ILE A 21 -10.81 13.74 -13.60
N LYS A 22 -11.07 12.53 -14.12
CA LYS A 22 -10.60 12.15 -15.47
C LYS A 22 -11.23 13.03 -16.55
N GLU A 23 -12.54 13.27 -16.48
CA GLU A 23 -13.28 14.11 -17.41
C GLU A 23 -12.85 15.58 -17.26
N ASP A 24 -12.78 16.08 -16.01
CA ASP A 24 -12.35 17.45 -15.71
C ASP A 24 -10.97 17.74 -16.30
N LEU A 25 -9.99 16.87 -16.07
CA LEU A 25 -8.62 17.01 -16.59
C LEU A 25 -8.56 16.87 -18.11
N SER A 26 -9.34 15.94 -18.70
CA SER A 26 -9.38 15.77 -20.14
C SER A 26 -9.90 17.03 -20.85
N ASN A 27 -10.92 17.67 -20.29
CA ASN A 27 -11.48 18.91 -20.83
C ASN A 27 -10.50 20.09 -20.69
N ILE A 28 -9.88 20.24 -19.52
CA ILE A 28 -8.94 21.35 -19.25
C ILE A 28 -7.71 21.25 -20.16
N LEU A 29 -7.16 20.04 -20.32
CA LEU A 29 -5.92 19.81 -21.04
C LEU A 29 -6.12 19.51 -22.52
N ASN A 30 -7.36 19.34 -22.96
CA ASN A 30 -7.74 18.89 -24.31
C ASN A 30 -6.95 17.64 -24.74
N LYS A 31 -6.81 16.67 -23.81
CA LYS A 31 -6.06 15.42 -24.02
C LYS A 31 -6.78 14.24 -23.39
N LYS A 32 -6.53 13.05 -23.95
CA LYS A 32 -6.98 11.79 -23.33
C LYS A 32 -6.15 11.53 -22.07
N ILE A 33 -6.81 11.48 -20.91
CA ILE A 33 -6.19 11.25 -19.60
C ILE A 33 -6.46 9.82 -19.14
N SER A 34 -5.43 9.18 -18.59
CA SER A 34 -5.55 7.96 -17.80
C SER A 34 -5.26 8.29 -16.32
N ILE A 35 -6.06 7.74 -15.43
CA ILE A 35 -5.87 7.88 -13.99
C ILE A 35 -5.77 6.48 -13.40
N GLN A 36 -4.78 6.30 -12.52
CA GLN A 36 -4.52 5.05 -11.85
C GLN A 36 -4.13 5.29 -10.39
N ASN A 37 -4.30 4.28 -9.55
CA ASN A 37 -3.75 4.24 -8.20
C ASN A 37 -2.21 4.29 -8.25
N ASP A 38 -1.59 4.96 -7.29
CA ASP A 38 -0.13 5.18 -7.22
C ASP A 38 0.66 3.87 -7.06
N ALA A 39 0.19 2.95 -6.22
CA ALA A 39 0.82 1.64 -6.07
C ALA A 39 0.78 0.83 -7.37
N ASN A 40 -0.34 0.85 -8.09
CA ASN A 40 -0.45 0.21 -9.40
C ASN A 40 0.49 0.84 -10.43
N CYS A 41 0.64 2.18 -10.43
CA CYS A 41 1.60 2.87 -11.29
C CYS A 41 3.04 2.46 -10.97
N PHE A 42 3.39 2.41 -9.69
CA PHE A 42 4.71 1.99 -9.23
C PHE A 42 5.03 0.56 -9.69
N VAL A 43 4.16 -0.40 -9.40
CA VAL A 43 4.41 -1.81 -9.73
C VAL A 43 4.48 -2.02 -11.23
N LEU A 44 3.63 -1.33 -12.00
CA LEU A 44 3.68 -1.37 -13.46
C LEU A 44 4.99 -0.81 -13.98
N ALA A 45 5.47 0.30 -13.43
CA ALA A 45 6.74 0.90 -13.83
C ALA A 45 7.92 -0.03 -13.53
N GLU A 46 7.98 -0.63 -12.35
CA GLU A 46 9.01 -1.61 -11.98
C GLU A 46 8.97 -2.85 -12.89
N THR A 47 7.76 -3.31 -13.25
CA THR A 47 7.59 -4.49 -14.12
C THR A 47 7.99 -4.22 -15.57
N LEU A 48 7.74 -3.01 -16.09
CA LEU A 48 7.97 -2.71 -17.50
C LEU A 48 9.29 -2.01 -17.78
N PHE A 49 9.82 -1.23 -16.85
CA PHE A 49 10.95 -0.33 -17.05
C PHE A 49 11.99 -0.37 -15.92
N GLY A 50 11.66 -0.96 -14.77
CA GLY A 50 12.52 -0.96 -13.58
C GLY A 50 13.17 -2.30 -13.30
N SER A 51 13.49 -2.53 -12.03
CA SER A 51 14.30 -3.64 -11.54
C SER A 51 13.69 -5.02 -11.82
N VAL A 52 12.36 -5.13 -11.85
CA VAL A 52 11.69 -6.41 -12.18
C VAL A 52 11.98 -6.81 -13.63
N LYS A 53 11.85 -5.86 -14.57
CA LYS A 53 12.19 -6.10 -15.99
C LYS A 53 13.65 -6.55 -16.15
N ASP A 54 14.57 -5.88 -15.48
CA ASP A 54 16.00 -6.09 -15.68
C ASP A 54 16.47 -7.42 -15.07
N LYS A 55 15.98 -7.74 -13.86
CA LYS A 55 16.43 -8.92 -13.11
C LYS A 55 15.58 -10.17 -13.40
N TYR A 56 14.30 -9.99 -13.71
CA TYR A 56 13.33 -11.08 -13.85
C TYR A 56 12.47 -10.93 -15.13
N PRO A 57 13.08 -10.90 -16.33
CA PRO A 57 12.38 -10.57 -17.59
C PRO A 57 11.27 -11.54 -18.01
N LYS A 58 11.26 -12.75 -17.43
CA LYS A 58 10.24 -13.79 -17.71
C LYS A 58 9.09 -13.81 -16.71
N THR A 59 9.10 -12.91 -15.72
CA THR A 59 8.08 -12.81 -14.67
C THR A 59 6.70 -12.53 -15.28
N LYS A 60 5.70 -13.24 -14.80
CA LYS A 60 4.29 -13.07 -15.17
C LYS A 60 3.49 -12.41 -14.06
N ASN A 61 3.68 -12.87 -12.82
CA ASN A 61 2.93 -12.45 -11.64
C ASN A 61 3.81 -11.61 -10.72
N VAL A 62 3.50 -10.33 -10.55
CA VAL A 62 4.24 -9.44 -9.65
C VAL A 62 3.27 -8.87 -8.63
N PHE A 63 3.67 -8.90 -7.36
CA PHE A 63 3.00 -8.17 -6.30
C PHE A 63 3.92 -7.07 -5.79
N GLY A 64 3.58 -5.81 -6.04
CA GLY A 64 4.37 -4.69 -5.56
C GLY A 64 3.78 -4.08 -4.31
N ILE A 65 4.65 -3.62 -3.41
CA ILE A 65 4.29 -3.02 -2.13
C ILE A 65 4.90 -1.63 -2.03
N ILE A 66 4.08 -0.65 -1.66
CA ILE A 66 4.54 0.67 -1.24
C ILE A 66 4.28 0.80 0.25
N MET A 67 5.34 1.07 1.02
CA MET A 67 5.28 1.29 2.45
C MET A 67 5.91 2.63 2.83
N GLY A 68 5.09 3.53 3.41
CA GLY A 68 5.52 4.85 3.85
C GLY A 68 4.58 5.37 4.94
N THR A 69 3.96 6.53 4.70
CA THR A 69 2.91 7.08 5.57
C THR A 69 1.71 6.13 5.69
N GLY A 70 1.37 5.44 4.59
CA GLY A 70 0.39 4.37 4.50
C GLY A 70 1.02 3.09 3.95
N VAL A 71 0.16 2.13 3.56
CA VAL A 71 0.55 0.87 2.90
C VAL A 71 -0.34 0.66 1.70
N GLY A 72 0.26 0.55 0.53
CA GLY A 72 -0.42 0.20 -0.71
C GLY A 72 0.15 -1.06 -1.35
N GLY A 73 -0.60 -1.67 -2.24
CA GLY A 73 -0.16 -2.79 -3.05
C GLY A 73 -0.69 -2.70 -4.47
N GLY A 74 -0.05 -3.40 -5.38
CA GLY A 74 -0.48 -3.53 -6.76
C GLY A 74 -0.18 -4.92 -7.31
N ILE A 75 -1.02 -5.39 -8.21
CA ILE A 75 -0.91 -6.72 -8.81
C ILE A 75 -0.72 -6.56 -10.31
N ILE A 76 0.33 -7.18 -10.84
CA ILE A 76 0.55 -7.31 -12.30
C ILE A 76 0.48 -8.78 -12.67
N ILE A 77 -0.32 -9.12 -13.67
CA ILE A 77 -0.38 -10.44 -14.29
C ILE A 77 -0.21 -10.26 -15.78
N ASP A 78 0.72 -11.01 -16.38
CA ASP A 78 1.05 -10.93 -17.81
C ASP A 78 1.25 -9.47 -18.29
N ARG A 79 2.02 -8.69 -17.52
CA ARG A 79 2.35 -7.27 -17.79
C ARG A 79 1.14 -6.31 -17.73
N LYS A 80 0.03 -6.72 -17.16
CA LYS A 80 -1.19 -5.92 -17.01
C LYS A 80 -1.56 -5.74 -15.54
N VAL A 81 -1.98 -4.54 -15.19
CA VAL A 81 -2.50 -4.23 -13.86
C VAL A 81 -3.83 -4.95 -13.63
N ILE A 82 -3.97 -5.60 -12.50
CA ILE A 82 -5.23 -6.17 -12.04
C ILE A 82 -5.98 -5.13 -11.23
N TYR A 83 -6.97 -4.52 -11.84
CA TYR A 83 -7.81 -3.51 -11.19
C TYR A 83 -8.91 -4.12 -10.31
N GLY A 84 -9.34 -5.32 -10.63
CA GLY A 84 -10.54 -5.92 -10.05
C GLY A 84 -11.84 -5.23 -10.51
N ASN A 85 -12.96 -5.90 -10.26
CA ASN A 85 -14.29 -5.41 -10.69
C ASN A 85 -14.69 -4.11 -10.00
N GLN A 86 -14.26 -3.92 -8.75
CA GLN A 86 -14.55 -2.72 -7.93
C GLN A 86 -13.43 -1.66 -7.99
N GLY A 87 -12.36 -1.90 -8.77
CA GLY A 87 -11.19 -1.04 -8.84
C GLY A 87 -10.33 -1.02 -7.57
N ILE A 88 -10.38 -2.10 -6.77
CA ILE A 88 -9.64 -2.26 -5.51
C ILE A 88 -8.67 -3.44 -5.55
N GLY A 89 -8.35 -3.95 -6.74
CA GLY A 89 -7.33 -4.98 -6.89
C GLY A 89 -5.99 -4.48 -6.37
N GLY A 90 -5.38 -5.24 -5.45
CA GLY A 90 -4.12 -4.86 -4.83
C GLY A 90 -4.21 -3.97 -3.58
N GLU A 91 -5.41 -3.59 -3.12
CA GLU A 91 -5.61 -2.80 -1.89
C GLU A 91 -5.25 -3.61 -0.61
N TRP A 92 -4.06 -4.19 -0.60
CA TRP A 92 -3.55 -5.04 0.47
C TRP A 92 -3.43 -4.31 1.82
N GLY A 93 -3.09 -3.03 1.78
CA GLY A 93 -3.04 -2.19 2.99
C GLY A 93 -4.34 -2.20 3.80
N HIS A 94 -5.47 -2.51 3.17
CA HIS A 94 -6.79 -2.59 3.80
C HIS A 94 -7.28 -4.03 4.05
N SER A 95 -6.41 -5.03 3.90
CA SER A 95 -6.68 -6.38 4.37
C SER A 95 -6.63 -6.45 5.89
N LEU A 96 -7.51 -7.27 6.50
CA LEU A 96 -7.52 -7.49 7.94
C LEU A 96 -6.23 -8.20 8.37
N LEU A 97 -5.58 -7.68 9.40
CA LEU A 97 -4.38 -8.26 9.99
C LEU A 97 -4.52 -8.51 11.50
N LEU A 98 -5.30 -7.68 12.18
CA LEU A 98 -5.57 -7.79 13.62
C LEU A 98 -7.05 -7.52 13.91
N ASP A 99 -7.76 -8.47 14.52
CA ASP A 99 -9.18 -8.31 14.85
C ASP A 99 -9.42 -7.12 15.81
N ASP A 100 -8.57 -6.96 16.81
CA ASP A 100 -8.63 -5.88 17.80
C ASP A 100 -7.67 -4.71 17.48
N GLY A 101 -7.43 -4.45 16.19
CA GLY A 101 -6.54 -3.38 15.76
C GLY A 101 -7.17 -1.99 15.78
N ASP A 102 -6.36 -0.99 15.48
CA ASP A 102 -6.81 0.41 15.38
C ASP A 102 -7.83 0.60 14.25
N ASP A 103 -8.68 1.63 14.40
CA ASP A 103 -9.61 2.05 13.36
C ASP A 103 -8.87 2.49 12.09
N CYS A 104 -9.37 2.07 10.94
CA CYS A 104 -8.88 2.46 9.63
C CYS A 104 -9.86 3.42 8.95
N TYR A 105 -9.36 4.39 8.21
CA TYR A 105 -10.21 5.33 7.47
C TYR A 105 -11.11 4.66 6.41
N CYS A 106 -10.80 3.41 6.03
CA CYS A 106 -11.65 2.63 5.13
C CYS A 106 -12.93 2.08 5.80
N GLY A 107 -13.13 2.37 7.08
CA GLY A 107 -14.30 1.93 7.87
C GLY A 107 -14.11 0.59 8.59
N LYS A 108 -12.97 -0.10 8.40
CA LYS A 108 -12.60 -1.35 9.09
C LYS A 108 -11.66 -1.06 10.27
N LYS A 109 -11.35 -2.10 11.03
CA LYS A 109 -10.32 -2.10 12.08
C LYS A 109 -9.21 -3.06 11.72
N GLY A 110 -8.00 -2.83 12.27
CA GLY A 110 -6.89 -3.76 12.18
C GLY A 110 -6.37 -4.07 10.79
N CYS A 111 -6.55 -3.12 9.86
CA CYS A 111 -5.98 -3.23 8.52
C CYS A 111 -4.44 -3.28 8.58
N VAL A 112 -3.81 -3.94 7.62
CA VAL A 112 -2.35 -3.99 7.45
C VAL A 112 -1.72 -2.60 7.64
N GLU A 113 -2.26 -1.58 7.01
CA GLU A 113 -1.78 -0.20 7.12
C GLU A 113 -1.78 0.32 8.56
N THR A 114 -2.82 0.04 9.35
CA THR A 114 -2.90 0.49 10.75
C THR A 114 -1.94 -0.23 11.69
N VAL A 115 -1.27 -1.27 11.21
CA VAL A 115 -0.36 -2.10 12.00
C VAL A 115 1.11 -1.86 11.63
N ILE A 116 1.43 -1.73 10.33
CA ILE A 116 2.82 -1.72 9.82
C ILE A 116 3.21 -0.48 9.04
N SER A 117 2.30 0.48 8.78
CA SER A 117 2.72 1.74 8.16
C SER A 117 3.69 2.53 9.05
N GLY A 118 4.45 3.45 8.48
CA GLY A 118 5.36 4.29 9.24
C GLY A 118 4.66 5.01 10.39
N LYS A 119 3.48 5.60 10.12
CA LYS A 119 2.65 6.23 11.17
C LYS A 119 2.20 5.25 12.26
N ALA A 120 1.81 4.04 11.88
CA ALA A 120 1.38 3.02 12.84
C ALA A 120 2.53 2.58 13.76
N LEU A 121 3.72 2.41 13.19
CA LEU A 121 4.92 2.05 13.95
C LEU A 121 5.39 3.19 14.88
N GLU A 122 5.37 4.45 14.41
CA GLU A 122 5.65 5.63 15.24
C GLU A 122 4.65 5.74 16.41
N LYS A 123 3.35 5.48 16.14
CA LYS A 123 2.29 5.43 17.16
C LYS A 123 2.55 4.32 18.18
N PHE A 124 2.89 3.12 17.72
CA PHE A 124 3.21 1.98 18.57
C PHE A 124 4.43 2.28 19.45
N TYR A 125 5.53 2.78 18.89
CA TYR A 125 6.71 3.17 19.65
C TYR A 125 6.38 4.20 20.73
N LYS A 126 5.61 5.24 20.37
CA LYS A 126 5.16 6.24 21.34
C LYS A 126 4.35 5.60 22.49
N LYS A 127 3.46 4.65 22.17
CA LYS A 127 2.64 3.95 23.18
C LYS A 127 3.48 3.19 24.19
N ILE A 128 4.54 2.50 23.75
CA ILE A 128 5.33 1.65 24.65
C ILE A 128 6.51 2.37 25.31
N SER A 129 7.05 3.45 24.70
CA SER A 129 8.22 4.18 25.23
C SER A 129 7.87 5.51 25.88
N GLY A 130 6.67 6.05 25.65
CA GLY A 130 6.30 7.43 26.00
C GLY A 130 6.94 8.51 25.12
N LYS A 131 7.87 8.16 24.23
CA LYS A 131 8.64 9.10 23.41
C LYS A 131 8.07 9.16 21.99
N LYS A 132 8.10 10.34 21.36
CA LYS A 132 7.70 10.54 19.97
C LYS A 132 8.96 10.61 19.10
N LEU A 133 9.17 9.62 18.25
CA LEU A 133 10.25 9.57 17.27
C LEU A 133 9.69 9.23 15.89
N LYS A 134 10.44 9.59 14.84
CA LYS A 134 10.21 9.15 13.48
C LYS A 134 10.70 7.72 13.27
N LEU A 135 10.12 7.00 12.30
CA LEU A 135 10.48 5.60 12.06
C LEU A 135 11.98 5.44 11.75
N GLU A 136 12.58 6.39 11.05
CA GLU A 136 14.03 6.41 10.74
C GLU A 136 14.86 6.42 12.04
N ASP A 137 14.50 7.30 12.99
CA ASP A 137 15.18 7.40 14.28
C ASP A 137 14.96 6.14 15.16
N ILE A 138 13.75 5.57 15.09
CA ILE A 138 13.43 4.31 15.78
C ILE A 138 14.31 3.19 15.22
N TYR A 139 14.41 3.08 13.90
CA TYR A 139 15.24 2.08 13.26
C TYR A 139 16.72 2.23 13.63
N ALA A 140 17.25 3.46 13.62
CA ALA A 140 18.63 3.73 13.98
C ALA A 140 18.97 3.34 15.45
N LYS A 141 17.96 3.30 16.33
CA LYS A 141 18.13 2.96 17.75
C LYS A 141 17.80 1.51 18.10
N LYS A 142 17.41 0.66 17.15
CA LYS A 142 16.91 -0.70 17.40
C LYS A 142 17.87 -1.60 18.20
N ASP A 143 19.16 -1.35 18.12
CA ASP A 143 20.18 -2.16 18.79
C ASP A 143 20.45 -1.69 20.24
N ASN A 144 20.08 -0.44 20.58
CA ASN A 144 20.37 0.18 21.88
C ASN A 144 19.11 0.61 22.66
N ASP A 145 17.92 0.47 22.08
CA ASP A 145 16.63 0.80 22.68
C ASP A 145 15.68 -0.39 22.54
N SER A 146 15.32 -1.01 23.66
CA SER A 146 14.44 -2.18 23.67
C SER A 146 13.05 -1.91 23.08
N HIS A 147 12.52 -0.69 23.20
CA HIS A 147 11.24 -0.30 22.60
C HIS A 147 11.37 -0.12 21.07
N ALA A 148 12.49 0.43 20.62
CA ALA A 148 12.79 0.50 19.20
C ALA A 148 12.91 -0.88 18.60
N LYS A 149 13.65 -1.79 19.24
CA LYS A 149 13.77 -3.20 18.84
C LYS A 149 12.39 -3.85 18.71
N LYS A 150 11.55 -3.76 19.75
CA LYS A 150 10.16 -4.29 19.72
C LYS A 150 9.31 -3.71 18.57
N THR A 151 9.53 -2.44 18.23
CA THR A 151 8.80 -1.80 17.13
C THR A 151 9.21 -2.37 15.77
N ILE A 152 10.50 -2.64 15.57
CA ILE A 152 10.99 -3.25 14.33
C ILE A 152 10.61 -4.74 14.27
N GLU A 153 10.69 -5.47 15.37
CA GLU A 153 10.20 -6.86 15.47
C GLU A 153 8.70 -6.95 15.14
N ARG A 154 7.90 -5.97 15.60
CA ARG A 154 6.49 -5.86 15.23
C ARG A 154 6.33 -5.71 13.72
N LEU A 155 7.08 -4.82 13.09
CA LEU A 155 7.05 -4.64 11.64
C LEU A 155 7.33 -5.97 10.92
N ILE A 156 8.43 -6.62 11.25
CA ILE A 156 8.86 -7.86 10.57
C ILE A 156 7.80 -8.96 10.73
N ASN A 157 7.33 -9.17 11.95
CA ASN A 157 6.36 -10.22 12.25
C ASN A 157 5.02 -10.01 11.51
N TYR A 158 4.46 -8.80 11.58
CA TYR A 158 3.17 -8.53 10.96
C TYR A 158 3.25 -8.33 9.46
N PHE A 159 4.38 -7.84 8.94
CA PHE A 159 4.64 -7.84 7.50
C PHE A 159 4.62 -9.28 6.95
N GLY A 160 5.36 -10.19 7.58
CA GLY A 160 5.37 -11.60 7.18
C GLY A 160 3.97 -12.24 7.24
N LYS A 161 3.21 -12.00 8.32
CA LYS A 161 1.82 -12.50 8.44
C LYS A 161 0.90 -11.95 7.35
N GLY A 162 0.95 -10.65 7.09
CA GLY A 162 0.11 -10.05 6.04
C GLY A 162 0.50 -10.51 4.64
N LEU A 163 1.81 -10.65 4.41
CA LEU A 163 2.34 -11.07 3.11
C LEU A 163 2.05 -12.53 2.80
N SER A 164 2.05 -13.41 3.82
CA SER A 164 1.77 -14.83 3.63
C SER A 164 0.42 -15.09 2.95
N ASN A 165 -0.60 -14.27 3.23
CA ASN A 165 -1.90 -14.38 2.57
C ASN A 165 -1.80 -14.07 1.07
N VAL A 166 -1.00 -13.07 0.70
CA VAL A 166 -0.76 -12.71 -0.70
C VAL A 166 -0.02 -13.84 -1.42
N VAL A 167 1.02 -14.37 -0.79
CA VAL A 167 1.80 -15.50 -1.35
C VAL A 167 0.88 -16.69 -1.59
N ASN A 168 0.07 -17.07 -0.61
CA ASN A 168 -0.82 -18.24 -0.71
C ASN A 168 -1.94 -18.09 -1.76
N ILE A 169 -2.35 -16.86 -2.09
CA ILE A 169 -3.45 -16.62 -3.04
C ILE A 169 -2.94 -16.33 -4.44
N LEU A 170 -1.86 -15.55 -4.55
CA LEU A 170 -1.37 -15.02 -5.83
C LEU A 170 -0.20 -15.84 -6.38
N ASP A 171 0.57 -16.49 -5.51
CA ASP A 171 1.83 -17.19 -5.85
C ASP A 171 2.70 -16.33 -6.80
N PRO A 172 3.13 -15.13 -6.35
CA PRO A 172 3.82 -14.21 -7.24
C PRO A 172 5.25 -14.67 -7.54
N ASP A 173 5.69 -14.49 -8.78
CA ASP A 173 7.08 -14.75 -9.17
C ASP A 173 8.06 -13.76 -8.51
N VAL A 174 7.57 -12.52 -8.25
CA VAL A 174 8.36 -11.42 -7.65
C VAL A 174 7.47 -10.59 -6.72
N ILE A 175 8.05 -10.19 -5.58
CA ILE A 175 7.48 -9.22 -4.64
C ILE A 175 8.45 -8.04 -4.52
#